data_ff7dc63c1f59ae01f498d96b38817235
#
_entry.id   ff7dc63c1f59ae01f498d96b38817235
#
_cell.length_a   1.000
_cell.length_b   1.000
_cell.length_c   1.000
_cell.angle_alpha   90.00
_cell.angle_beta   90.00
_cell.angle_gamma   90.00
#
_symmetry.space_group_name_H-M   'P 1'
#
loop_
_entity.id
_entity.type
_entity.pdbx_description
1 polymer ?
#
loop_
_entity_poly.entity_id
_entity_poly.type
_entity_poly.pdbx_seq_one_letter_code
_entity_poly.pdbx_strand_id
1 'polypeptide(L)'
;MLCTDKMRRLAPDQFHVLVKMHLSFLLDLATDECDCSFLHEADTLATPSKKVQKRKGFSKTSGVMEGAPLTVEGVCQVSQLIEYLRRPENIKVEGIFRKHGNLKKQHTLKERLNKGITVDLDSGEFTVHECAATLKNFLSDLSEPLLSDAYYSAHCQVVSLSGDDAVEKKIQALQLLFLLIPEANYGKQSTYINYNLDLFGS
;
A
#
# COMPACT_ATOMS: atom_id res chain seq x y z
N MET A 1 16.68 -11.32 8.15
CA MET A 1 15.47 -11.50 7.33
C MET A 1 14.79 -12.85 7.50
N LEU A 2 15.51 -13.97 7.48
CA LEU A 2 14.96 -15.35 7.62
C LEU A 2 14.22 -15.63 8.94
N CYS A 3 14.53 -14.93 10.05
CA CYS A 3 13.93 -15.22 11.36
C CYS A 3 12.52 -14.62 11.52
N THR A 4 12.32 -13.39 11.08
CA THR A 4 11.02 -12.69 11.14
C THR A 4 9.97 -13.33 10.25
N ASP A 5 10.33 -13.71 9.01
CA ASP A 5 9.42 -14.39 8.09
C ASP A 5 9.02 -15.78 8.59
N LYS A 6 9.99 -16.50 9.20
CA LYS A 6 9.73 -17.81 9.80
C LYS A 6 8.77 -17.69 10.98
N MET A 7 9.00 -16.72 11.87
CA MET A 7 8.16 -16.49 13.05
C MET A 7 6.74 -16.06 12.64
N ARG A 8 6.61 -15.16 11.65
CA ARG A 8 5.33 -14.73 11.10
C ARG A 8 4.50 -15.91 10.57
N ARG A 9 5.13 -16.91 9.92
CA ARG A 9 4.44 -18.10 9.38
C ARG A 9 4.09 -19.13 10.43
N LEU A 10 4.96 -19.35 11.41
CA LEU A 10 4.80 -20.41 12.42
C LEU A 10 3.87 -19.98 13.57
N ALA A 11 3.88 -18.71 13.95
CA ALA A 11 3.14 -18.18 15.07
C ALA A 11 2.67 -16.73 14.78
N PRO A 12 1.72 -16.54 13.83
CA PRO A 12 1.30 -15.22 13.38
C PRO A 12 0.75 -14.35 14.50
N ASP A 13 -0.04 -14.90 15.41
CA ASP A 13 -0.63 -14.14 16.53
C ASP A 13 0.43 -13.67 17.52
N GLN A 14 1.37 -14.54 17.88
CA GLN A 14 2.48 -14.19 18.76
C GLN A 14 3.38 -13.15 18.10
N PHE A 15 3.63 -13.28 16.80
CA PHE A 15 4.38 -12.32 16.03
C PHE A 15 3.71 -10.94 16.05
N HIS A 16 2.40 -10.88 15.82
CA HIS A 16 1.62 -9.64 15.86
C HIS A 16 1.69 -8.96 17.24
N VAL A 17 1.48 -9.73 18.31
CA VAL A 17 1.57 -9.22 19.68
C VAL A 17 2.96 -8.66 19.97
N LEU A 18 4.00 -9.38 19.58
CA LEU A 18 5.39 -8.95 19.80
C LEU A 18 5.69 -7.64 19.06
N VAL A 19 5.27 -7.52 17.81
CA VAL A 19 5.48 -6.31 17.01
C VAL A 19 4.71 -5.12 17.62
N LYS A 20 3.46 -5.31 18.02
CA LYS A 20 2.66 -4.28 18.71
C LYS A 20 3.30 -3.85 20.03
N MET A 21 3.81 -4.79 20.82
CA MET A 21 4.52 -4.50 22.05
C MET A 21 5.78 -3.66 21.78
N HIS A 22 6.58 -3.98 20.77
CA HIS A 22 7.73 -3.16 20.40
C HIS A 22 7.32 -1.77 19.91
N LEU A 23 6.23 -1.68 19.16
CA LEU A 23 5.71 -0.42 18.66
C LEU A 23 5.22 0.49 19.80
N SER A 24 4.64 -0.06 20.87
CA SER A 24 4.17 0.70 22.03
C SER A 24 5.29 1.37 22.83
N PHE A 25 6.54 0.94 22.69
CA PHE A 25 7.68 1.66 23.27
C PHE A 25 8.09 2.90 22.46
N LEU A 26 7.69 2.98 21.20
CA LEU A 26 8.02 4.08 20.30
C LEU A 26 6.87 5.07 20.14
N LEU A 27 5.64 4.57 20.19
CA LEU A 27 4.41 5.32 19.96
C LEU A 27 3.48 5.14 21.15
N ASP A 28 2.75 6.19 21.49
CA ASP A 28 1.67 6.13 22.47
C ASP A 28 0.41 5.54 21.79
N LEU A 29 0.40 4.22 21.69
CA LEU A 29 -0.75 3.51 21.18
C LEU A 29 -1.82 3.49 22.27
N ALA A 30 -2.98 4.11 22.02
CA ALA A 30 -4.12 4.00 22.92
C ALA A 30 -4.43 2.50 23.17
N THR A 31 -4.62 2.14 24.42
CA THR A 31 -4.86 0.75 24.86
C THR A 31 -6.07 0.11 24.18
N ASP A 32 -7.00 0.91 23.68
CA ASP A 32 -8.18 0.45 22.94
C ASP A 32 -7.84 -0.13 21.55
N GLU A 33 -6.70 0.26 20.96
CA GLU A 33 -6.20 -0.37 19.74
C GLU A 33 -5.40 -1.66 20.01
N CYS A 34 -5.09 -1.92 21.29
CA CYS A 34 -4.47 -3.15 21.75
C CYS A 34 -5.51 -4.21 22.16
N ASP A 35 -6.81 -3.91 21.99
CA ASP A 35 -7.88 -4.82 22.38
C ASP A 35 -7.83 -6.08 21.52
N CYS A 36 -7.75 -7.22 22.22
CA CYS A 36 -7.63 -8.56 21.67
C CYS A 36 -8.92 -9.04 20.97
N SER A 37 -9.80 -8.13 20.57
CA SER A 37 -11.05 -8.42 19.84
C SER A 37 -10.81 -9.06 18.45
N PHE A 38 -9.58 -9.07 17.96
CA PHE A 38 -9.24 -9.76 16.71
C PHE A 38 -9.21 -11.30 16.83
N LEU A 39 -9.39 -11.85 18.04
CA LEU A 39 -9.44 -13.30 18.25
C LEU A 39 -10.85 -13.89 18.19
N HIS A 40 -11.89 -13.08 17.89
CA HIS A 40 -13.29 -13.53 17.96
C HIS A 40 -14.17 -13.18 16.76
N GLU A 41 -13.65 -13.05 15.55
CA GLU A 41 -14.51 -12.97 14.36
C GLU A 41 -14.32 -14.15 13.40
N ALA A 42 -14.55 -15.35 13.93
CA ALA A 42 -15.24 -16.39 13.20
C ALA A 42 -16.62 -16.53 13.85
N ASP A 43 -17.63 -15.95 13.25
CA ASP A 43 -19.04 -15.88 13.63
C ASP A 43 -19.48 -14.63 14.42
N THR A 44 -20.07 -13.68 13.74
CA THR A 44 -21.45 -13.16 13.87
C THR A 44 -21.62 -11.78 13.23
N LEU A 45 -22.53 -11.71 12.28
CA LEU A 45 -23.43 -10.60 11.87
C LEU A 45 -23.22 -9.18 12.43
N ALA A 46 -22.96 -8.28 11.47
CA ALA A 46 -23.61 -6.96 11.31
C ALA A 46 -23.79 -6.02 12.49
N THR A 47 -23.00 -4.95 12.52
CA THR A 47 -23.45 -3.64 12.99
C THR A 47 -22.93 -2.51 12.09
N PRO A 48 -23.66 -1.40 11.90
CA PRO A 48 -23.50 -0.51 10.76
C PRO A 48 -22.47 0.57 11.04
N SER A 49 -21.33 0.51 10.40
CA SER A 49 -20.36 1.59 10.37
C SER A 49 -20.84 2.74 9.47
N LYS A 50 -20.56 3.95 9.91
CA LYS A 50 -20.95 5.26 9.39
C LYS A 50 -20.83 5.35 7.87
N LYS A 51 -21.92 5.82 7.24
CA LYS A 51 -22.06 6.11 5.82
C LYS A 51 -20.95 7.02 5.31
N VAL A 52 -19.97 6.46 4.63
CA VAL A 52 -19.17 7.20 3.65
C VAL A 52 -20.08 7.43 2.44
N GLN A 53 -20.31 8.69 2.10
CA GLN A 53 -21.15 9.08 0.98
C GLN A 53 -20.57 8.50 -0.31
N LYS A 54 -21.23 7.47 -0.84
CA LYS A 54 -21.00 6.98 -2.21
C LYS A 54 -21.25 8.11 -3.19
N ARG A 55 -20.20 8.60 -3.84
CA ARG A 55 -20.34 9.36 -5.07
C ARG A 55 -20.98 8.45 -6.11
N LYS A 56 -22.24 8.75 -6.44
CA LYS A 56 -23.00 8.07 -7.49
C LYS A 56 -22.38 8.39 -8.84
N GLY A 57 -22.20 7.32 -9.62
CA GLY A 57 -22.23 7.36 -11.08
C GLY A 57 -20.90 7.05 -11.75
N PHE A 58 -20.65 5.76 -11.96
CA PHE A 58 -20.27 5.25 -13.27
C PHE A 58 -20.39 3.71 -13.27
N SER A 59 -20.71 3.16 -14.41
CA SER A 59 -20.99 1.76 -14.72
C SER A 59 -20.00 0.77 -14.08
N LYS A 60 -20.53 -0.28 -13.43
CA LYS A 60 -19.79 -1.43 -12.90
C LYS A 60 -19.13 -2.21 -14.03
N THR A 61 -17.91 -1.89 -14.39
CA THR A 61 -16.98 -2.87 -14.90
C THR A 61 -16.06 -3.22 -13.73
N SER A 62 -16.32 -4.37 -13.12
CA SER A 62 -15.46 -4.94 -12.07
C SER A 62 -14.08 -5.25 -12.68
N GLY A 63 -13.20 -4.29 -12.70
CA GLY A 63 -11.83 -4.44 -13.16
C GLY A 63 -10.88 -4.59 -11.97
N VAL A 64 -9.78 -5.27 -12.18
CA VAL A 64 -8.69 -5.49 -11.21
C VAL A 64 -8.10 -4.17 -10.67
N MET A 65 -8.29 -3.08 -11.42
CA MET A 65 -7.73 -1.74 -11.14
C MET A 65 -8.73 -0.76 -10.49
N GLU A 66 -9.96 -1.17 -10.17
CA GLU A 66 -10.99 -0.25 -9.65
C GLU A 66 -11.73 -0.84 -8.46
N GLY A 67 -11.58 -0.22 -7.30
CA GLY A 67 -12.38 -0.51 -6.10
C GLY A 67 -12.27 -1.95 -5.60
N ALA A 68 -11.30 -2.69 -6.09
CA ALA A 68 -11.02 -4.05 -5.69
C ALA A 68 -10.03 -4.06 -4.51
N PRO A 69 -10.06 -5.10 -3.68
CA PRO A 69 -8.95 -5.33 -2.76
C PRO A 69 -7.66 -5.59 -3.55
N LEU A 70 -6.52 -5.39 -2.93
CA LEU A 70 -5.24 -5.64 -3.56
C LEU A 70 -5.10 -7.14 -3.89
N THR A 71 -5.17 -7.47 -5.18
CA THR A 71 -5.05 -8.85 -5.67
C THR A 71 -3.67 -9.08 -6.29
N VAL A 72 -3.28 -10.35 -6.42
CA VAL A 72 -2.02 -10.73 -7.08
C VAL A 72 -2.00 -10.23 -8.52
N GLU A 73 -3.12 -10.33 -9.22
CA GLU A 73 -3.28 -9.83 -10.59
C GLU A 73 -3.09 -8.30 -10.65
N GLY A 74 -3.71 -7.56 -9.71
CA GLY A 74 -3.53 -6.11 -9.59
C GLY A 74 -2.07 -5.73 -9.37
N VAL A 75 -1.39 -6.41 -8.48
CA VAL A 75 0.04 -6.20 -8.22
C VAL A 75 0.86 -6.48 -9.48
N CYS A 76 0.62 -7.58 -10.19
CA CYS A 76 1.32 -7.89 -11.44
C CYS A 76 1.14 -6.80 -12.49
N GLN A 77 -0.08 -6.28 -12.65
CA GLN A 77 -0.35 -5.22 -13.62
C GLN A 77 0.35 -3.90 -13.24
N VAL A 78 0.33 -3.56 -11.97
CA VAL A 78 0.97 -2.32 -11.48
C VAL A 78 2.49 -2.42 -11.49
N SER A 79 3.06 -3.62 -11.35
CA SER A 79 4.50 -3.86 -11.42
C SER A 79 5.11 -3.34 -12.71
N GLN A 80 4.41 -3.43 -13.85
CA GLN A 80 4.87 -2.88 -15.12
C GLN A 80 5.09 -1.36 -15.03
N LEU A 81 4.15 -0.66 -14.38
CA LEU A 81 4.25 0.79 -14.17
C LEU A 81 5.39 1.13 -13.22
N ILE A 82 5.55 0.38 -12.13
CA ILE A 82 6.61 0.60 -11.16
C ILE A 82 7.97 0.39 -11.81
N GLU A 83 8.17 -0.71 -12.55
CA GLU A 83 9.43 -1.01 -13.25
C GLU A 83 9.79 0.06 -14.29
N TYR A 84 8.81 0.58 -15.00
CA TYR A 84 8.99 1.68 -15.92
C TYR A 84 9.38 2.99 -15.22
N LEU A 85 8.65 3.35 -14.16
CA LEU A 85 8.84 4.61 -13.43
C LEU A 85 10.16 4.66 -12.65
N ARG A 86 10.65 3.51 -12.14
CA ARG A 86 11.91 3.43 -11.37
C ARG A 86 13.17 3.59 -12.22
N ARG A 87 13.08 3.56 -13.54
CA ARG A 87 14.25 3.76 -14.40
C ARG A 87 14.88 5.13 -14.15
N PRO A 88 16.25 5.24 -14.17
CA PRO A 88 16.93 6.49 -13.83
C PRO A 88 16.54 7.69 -14.70
N GLU A 89 16.16 7.46 -15.95
CA GLU A 89 15.67 8.46 -16.89
C GLU A 89 14.25 8.94 -16.56
N ASN A 90 13.40 8.06 -16.06
CA ASN A 90 11.98 8.35 -15.77
C ASN A 90 11.79 8.98 -14.38
N ILE A 91 12.49 8.45 -13.36
CA ILE A 91 12.33 8.92 -11.99
C ILE A 91 12.77 10.37 -11.79
N LYS A 92 13.70 10.85 -12.64
CA LYS A 92 14.22 12.23 -12.63
C LYS A 92 13.32 13.23 -13.36
N VAL A 93 12.22 12.77 -13.99
CA VAL A 93 11.33 13.66 -14.74
C VAL A 93 10.64 14.62 -13.77
N GLU A 94 10.80 15.93 -14.05
CA GLU A 94 10.25 16.98 -13.20
C GLU A 94 8.74 16.86 -13.03
N GLY A 95 8.29 16.80 -11.77
CA GLY A 95 6.88 16.73 -11.44
C GLY A 95 6.21 15.39 -11.75
N ILE A 96 6.98 14.28 -11.75
CA ILE A 96 6.51 12.92 -12.05
C ILE A 96 5.23 12.55 -11.34
N PHE A 97 5.07 12.88 -10.04
CA PHE A 97 3.85 12.60 -9.26
C PHE A 97 2.95 13.83 -9.06
N ARG A 98 3.32 15.00 -9.60
CA ARG A 98 2.55 16.25 -9.49
C ARG A 98 1.73 16.54 -10.75
N LYS A 99 2.34 16.34 -11.93
CA LYS A 99 1.68 16.58 -13.22
C LYS A 99 0.86 15.34 -13.59
N HIS A 100 -0.38 15.54 -14.05
CA HIS A 100 -1.29 14.42 -14.32
C HIS A 100 -1.19 13.85 -15.74
N GLY A 101 -0.69 14.60 -16.70
CA GLY A 101 -0.70 14.19 -18.11
C GLY A 101 -2.12 14.16 -18.72
N ASN A 102 -2.32 13.40 -19.78
CA ASN A 102 -3.58 13.33 -20.52
C ASN A 102 -4.54 12.32 -19.90
N LEU A 103 -5.70 12.76 -19.44
CA LEU A 103 -6.72 11.93 -18.79
C LEU A 103 -7.25 10.80 -19.69
N LYS A 104 -7.40 11.04 -21.01
CA LYS A 104 -7.88 9.99 -21.93
C LYS A 104 -6.84 8.88 -22.06
N LYS A 105 -5.56 9.21 -22.13
CA LYS A 105 -4.47 8.23 -22.16
C LYS A 105 -4.39 7.44 -20.85
N GLN A 106 -4.55 8.09 -19.70
CA GLN A 106 -4.63 7.39 -18.41
C GLN A 106 -5.78 6.38 -18.38
N HIS A 107 -6.96 6.76 -18.88
CA HIS A 107 -8.10 5.85 -18.96
C HIS A 107 -7.80 4.66 -19.86
N THR A 108 -7.24 4.90 -21.05
CA THR A 108 -6.84 3.83 -21.98
C THR A 108 -5.81 2.88 -21.36
N LEU A 109 -4.80 3.44 -20.67
CA LEU A 109 -3.78 2.65 -19.97
C LEU A 109 -4.43 1.78 -18.87
N LYS A 110 -5.28 2.38 -18.04
CA LYS A 110 -6.03 1.69 -17.00
C LYS A 110 -6.90 0.55 -17.57
N GLU A 111 -7.59 0.78 -18.67
CA GLU A 111 -8.40 -0.26 -19.33
C GLU A 111 -7.56 -1.43 -19.85
N ARG A 112 -6.39 -1.16 -20.44
CA ARG A 112 -5.47 -2.23 -20.89
C ARG A 112 -4.97 -3.05 -19.72
N LEU A 113 -4.55 -2.39 -18.63
CA LEU A 113 -4.11 -3.06 -17.41
C LEU A 113 -5.25 -3.89 -16.78
N ASN A 114 -6.48 -3.38 -16.76
CA ASN A 114 -7.66 -4.13 -16.30
C ASN A 114 -7.92 -5.41 -17.09
N LYS A 115 -7.59 -5.40 -18.38
CA LYS A 115 -7.71 -6.58 -19.26
C LYS A 115 -6.53 -7.54 -19.16
N GLY A 116 -5.57 -7.27 -18.28
CA GLY A 116 -4.36 -8.09 -18.14
C GLY A 116 -3.40 -7.99 -19.33
N ILE A 117 -3.52 -6.94 -20.15
CA ILE A 117 -2.67 -6.75 -21.33
C ILE A 117 -1.33 -6.15 -20.89
N THR A 118 -0.23 -6.79 -21.27
CA THR A 118 1.09 -6.21 -21.13
C THR A 118 1.22 -5.00 -22.07
N VAL A 119 1.54 -3.85 -21.51
CA VAL A 119 1.62 -2.59 -22.25
C VAL A 119 3.09 -2.29 -22.57
N ASP A 120 3.37 -2.00 -23.83
CA ASP A 120 4.69 -1.49 -24.24
C ASP A 120 4.78 0.00 -23.86
N LEU A 121 5.38 0.27 -22.70
CA LEU A 121 5.57 1.62 -22.17
C LEU A 121 6.73 2.36 -22.88
N ASP A 122 7.59 1.65 -23.59
CA ASP A 122 8.72 2.22 -24.32
C ASP A 122 8.33 2.73 -25.72
N SER A 123 7.15 2.38 -26.19
CA SER A 123 6.61 2.84 -27.47
C SER A 123 6.39 4.37 -27.55
N GLY A 124 6.42 5.08 -26.41
CA GLY A 124 6.10 6.51 -26.34
C GLY A 124 4.61 6.84 -26.45
N GLU A 125 3.73 5.84 -26.50
CA GLU A 125 2.27 6.05 -26.50
C GLU A 125 1.82 6.72 -25.19
N PHE A 126 2.44 6.33 -24.06
CA PHE A 126 2.16 6.86 -22.73
C PHE A 126 3.39 7.59 -22.18
N THR A 127 3.16 8.76 -21.62
CA THR A 127 4.23 9.51 -20.95
C THR A 127 4.45 9.05 -19.52
N VAL A 128 5.59 9.38 -18.95
CA VAL A 128 5.94 9.12 -17.54
C VAL A 128 4.86 9.67 -16.59
N HIS A 129 4.30 10.85 -16.89
CA HIS A 129 3.26 11.47 -16.06
C HIS A 129 1.95 10.67 -16.09
N GLU A 130 1.56 10.12 -17.22
CA GLU A 130 0.35 9.30 -17.37
C GLU A 130 0.51 7.97 -16.63
N CYS A 131 1.68 7.36 -16.72
CA CYS A 131 2.00 6.14 -15.97
C CYS A 131 1.97 6.39 -14.45
N ALA A 132 2.60 7.46 -13.98
CA ALA A 132 2.62 7.83 -12.56
C ALA A 132 1.22 8.18 -12.04
N ALA A 133 0.41 8.90 -12.82
CA ALA A 133 -0.97 9.21 -12.45
C ALA A 133 -1.84 7.94 -12.38
N THR A 134 -1.67 7.01 -13.33
CA THR A 134 -2.40 5.73 -13.32
C THR A 134 -2.03 4.89 -12.09
N LEU A 135 -0.75 4.84 -11.70
CA LEU A 135 -0.30 4.18 -10.48
C LEU A 135 -0.93 4.82 -9.22
N LYS A 136 -0.92 6.16 -9.13
CA LYS A 136 -1.55 6.87 -8.00
C LYS A 136 -3.04 6.59 -7.91
N ASN A 137 -3.75 6.61 -9.03
CA ASN A 137 -5.18 6.33 -9.08
C ASN A 137 -5.47 4.90 -8.62
N PHE A 138 -4.67 3.92 -9.05
CA PHE A 138 -4.81 2.54 -8.57
C PHE A 138 -4.72 2.46 -7.04
N LEU A 139 -3.68 3.05 -6.43
CA LEU A 139 -3.50 3.03 -4.97
C LEU A 139 -4.63 3.75 -4.23
N SER A 140 -5.17 4.83 -4.81
CA SER A 140 -6.28 5.61 -4.28
C SER A 140 -7.64 4.90 -4.41
N ASP A 141 -7.80 4.06 -5.42
CA ASP A 141 -9.04 3.34 -5.72
C ASP A 141 -9.14 1.99 -4.99
N LEU A 142 -8.10 1.56 -4.25
CA LEU A 142 -8.16 0.36 -3.44
C LEU A 142 -9.32 0.41 -2.45
N SER A 143 -10.04 -0.71 -2.27
CA SER A 143 -11.14 -0.81 -1.31
C SER A 143 -10.67 -0.71 0.14
N GLU A 144 -9.45 -1.12 0.39
CA GLU A 144 -8.75 -0.95 1.66
C GLU A 144 -7.40 -0.26 1.39
N PRO A 145 -7.06 0.78 2.15
CA PRO A 145 -5.78 1.46 1.99
C PRO A 145 -4.59 0.51 2.11
N LEU A 146 -3.56 0.72 1.29
CA LEU A 146 -2.37 -0.14 1.26
C LEU A 146 -1.73 -0.31 2.65
N LEU A 147 -1.74 0.75 3.46
CA LEU A 147 -1.15 0.77 4.81
C LEU A 147 -2.13 0.39 5.91
N SER A 148 -3.35 -0.05 5.56
CA SER A 148 -4.46 -0.37 6.46
C SER A 148 -4.97 0.82 7.29
N ASP A 149 -6.29 1.01 7.30
CA ASP A 149 -6.94 2.05 8.12
C ASP A 149 -6.72 1.84 9.63
N ALA A 150 -6.58 0.59 10.06
CA ALA A 150 -6.37 0.24 11.46
C ALA A 150 -5.12 0.90 12.08
N TYR A 151 -4.12 1.21 11.27
CA TYR A 151 -2.86 1.81 11.74
C TYR A 151 -2.70 3.28 11.36
N TYR A 152 -3.79 3.93 10.89
CA TYR A 152 -3.72 5.34 10.47
C TYR A 152 -3.25 6.27 11.59
N SER A 153 -3.79 6.12 12.81
CA SER A 153 -3.40 6.95 13.96
C SER A 153 -1.93 6.75 14.32
N ALA A 154 -1.44 5.52 14.28
CA ALA A 154 -0.04 5.20 14.51
C ALA A 154 0.88 5.86 13.46
N HIS A 155 0.52 5.84 12.18
CA HIS A 155 1.26 6.54 11.14
C HIS A 155 1.29 8.06 11.37
N CYS A 156 0.20 8.67 11.84
CA CYS A 156 0.17 10.08 12.21
C CYS A 156 1.11 10.39 13.39
N GLN A 157 1.16 9.52 14.41
CA GLN A 157 2.06 9.67 15.55
C GLN A 157 3.53 9.59 15.13
N VAL A 158 3.89 8.71 14.19
CA VAL A 158 5.27 8.65 13.65
C VAL A 158 5.72 10.01 13.11
N VAL A 159 4.84 10.70 12.38
CA VAL A 159 5.16 12.05 11.84
C VAL A 159 5.45 13.04 12.98
N SER A 160 4.72 12.94 14.10
CA SER A 160 4.82 13.83 15.25
C SER A 160 6.04 13.59 16.14
N LEU A 161 6.75 12.45 15.99
CA LEU A 161 7.94 12.18 16.76
C LEU A 161 9.00 13.28 16.54
N SER A 162 9.53 13.81 17.64
CA SER A 162 10.53 14.89 17.67
C SER A 162 11.63 14.57 18.67
N GLY A 163 12.75 15.29 18.60
CA GLY A 163 13.92 15.10 19.45
C GLY A 163 15.15 14.64 18.66
N ASP A 164 16.28 14.48 19.34
CA ASP A 164 17.57 14.20 18.70
C ASP A 164 17.58 12.83 17.98
N ASP A 165 16.85 11.85 18.53
CA ASP A 165 16.73 10.49 17.96
C ASP A 165 15.49 10.31 17.08
N ALA A 166 14.81 11.40 16.71
CA ALA A 166 13.50 11.31 16.03
C ALA A 166 13.56 10.56 14.70
N VAL A 167 14.62 10.73 13.93
CA VAL A 167 14.78 10.06 12.62
C VAL A 167 14.87 8.55 12.80
N GLU A 168 15.70 8.09 13.74
CA GLU A 168 15.86 6.67 13.99
C GLU A 168 14.58 6.04 14.54
N LYS A 169 13.93 6.69 15.50
CA LYS A 169 12.64 6.26 16.06
C LYS A 169 11.54 6.20 14.97
N LYS A 170 11.50 7.18 14.07
CA LYS A 170 10.57 7.16 12.92
C LYS A 170 10.81 5.97 12.01
N ILE A 171 12.07 5.69 11.68
CA ILE A 171 12.43 4.55 10.82
C ILE A 171 12.03 3.23 11.51
N GLN A 172 12.37 3.06 12.78
CA GLN A 172 12.02 1.87 13.55
C GLN A 172 10.50 1.67 13.63
N ALA A 173 9.76 2.73 13.95
CA ALA A 173 8.29 2.68 14.02
C ALA A 173 7.67 2.31 12.66
N LEU A 174 8.15 2.92 11.57
CA LEU A 174 7.68 2.55 10.22
C LEU A 174 7.99 1.10 9.88
N GLN A 175 9.18 0.60 10.19
CA GLN A 175 9.53 -0.80 9.96
C GLN A 175 8.60 -1.75 10.72
N LEU A 176 8.28 -1.44 11.99
CA LEU A 176 7.34 -2.23 12.78
C LEU A 176 5.91 -2.16 12.21
N LEU A 177 5.44 -0.97 11.80
CA LEU A 177 4.14 -0.81 11.15
C LEU A 177 4.04 -1.63 9.87
N PHE A 178 5.09 -1.64 9.04
CA PHE A 178 5.13 -2.49 7.85
C PHE A 178 5.03 -3.99 8.17
N LEU A 179 5.57 -4.43 9.31
CA LEU A 179 5.44 -5.82 9.75
C LEU A 179 4.00 -6.18 10.16
N LEU A 180 3.16 -5.21 10.50
CA LEU A 180 1.77 -5.40 10.89
C LEU A 180 0.80 -5.43 9.70
N ILE A 181 1.21 -4.94 8.52
CA ILE A 181 0.38 -4.96 7.33
C ILE A 181 0.08 -6.43 6.94
N PRO A 182 -1.17 -6.81 6.63
CA PRO A 182 -1.53 -8.17 6.25
C PRO A 182 -0.77 -8.66 5.01
N GLU A 183 -0.42 -9.95 4.97
CA GLU A 183 0.27 -10.54 3.80
C GLU A 183 -0.55 -10.40 2.50
N ALA A 184 -1.87 -10.33 2.60
CA ALA A 184 -2.75 -10.09 1.47
C ALA A 184 -2.42 -8.77 0.74
N ASN A 185 -1.90 -7.77 1.47
CA ASN A 185 -1.59 -6.45 0.93
C ASN A 185 -0.24 -6.39 0.20
N TYR A 186 0.68 -7.36 0.42
CA TYR A 186 1.90 -7.40 -0.38
C TYR A 186 2.06 -8.65 -1.26
N GLY A 187 1.04 -9.51 -1.31
CA GLY A 187 1.08 -10.74 -2.10
C GLY A 187 2.21 -11.70 -1.67
N LYS A 188 2.24 -12.89 -2.24
CA LYS A 188 3.34 -13.87 -2.03
C LYS A 188 4.71 -13.41 -2.57
N GLN A 189 4.81 -12.19 -3.07
CA GLN A 189 6.04 -11.59 -3.62
C GLN A 189 6.68 -10.62 -2.63
N SER A 190 7.00 -11.11 -1.44
CA SER A 190 7.89 -10.45 -0.47
C SER A 190 9.22 -9.95 -1.09
N THR A 191 9.57 -10.45 -2.26
CA THR A 191 10.76 -10.06 -3.02
C THR A 191 10.65 -8.64 -3.61
N TYR A 192 9.46 -8.17 -3.98
CA TYR A 192 9.31 -6.87 -4.66
C TYR A 192 9.26 -5.67 -3.72
N ILE A 193 8.74 -5.81 -2.51
CA ILE A 193 8.67 -4.70 -1.54
C ILE A 193 10.05 -4.43 -0.92
N ASN A 194 10.87 -5.46 -0.72
CA ASN A 194 12.23 -5.30 -0.22
C ASN A 194 13.15 -4.54 -1.19
N TYR A 195 12.93 -4.66 -2.50
CA TYR A 195 13.67 -3.87 -3.50
C TYR A 195 13.27 -2.39 -3.52
N ASN A 196 12.06 -2.04 -3.03
CA ASN A 196 11.58 -0.66 -3.09
C ASN A 196 11.92 0.18 -1.84
N LEU A 197 12.30 -0.44 -0.71
CA LEU A 197 12.79 0.31 0.45
C LEU A 197 14.19 0.88 0.22
N ASP A 198 15.00 0.27 -0.67
CA ASP A 198 16.31 0.80 -1.07
C ASP A 198 16.22 2.05 -1.94
N LEU A 199 15.04 2.36 -2.50
CA LEU A 199 14.84 3.56 -3.35
C LEU A 199 14.67 4.86 -2.57
N PHE A 200 14.38 4.80 -1.27
CA PHE A 200 14.24 5.98 -0.41
C PHE A 200 15.46 6.23 0.49
N GLY A 201 16.51 5.42 0.35
CA GLY A 201 17.72 5.46 1.18
C GLY A 201 19.00 5.97 0.50
N SER A 202 18.91 6.61 -0.66
CA SER A 202 20.05 7.22 -1.35
C SER A 202 19.79 8.65 -1.77
#